data_2c264dba96daadcb0fc06b2bddfe5aec
#
_entry.id   2c264dba96daadcb0fc06b2bddfe5aec
#
_cell.length_a   1.000
_cell.length_b   1.000
_cell.length_c   1.000
_cell.angle_alpha   90.00
_cell.angle_beta   90.00
_cell.angle_gamma   90.00
#
_symmetry.space_group_name_H-M   'P 1'
#
loop_
_entity.id
_entity.type
_entity.pdbx_description
1 polymer ?
#
loop_
_entity_poly.entity_id
_entity_poly.type
_entity_poly.pdbx_seq_one_letter_code
_entity_poly.pdbx_strand_id
1 'polypeptide(L)'
;MKLSNDLKEFRTKWNLNSTNTFTLTSPKVMKNLTVSNAPTLVLYLLPTVKACPAAGTCRKICLNMAGNPAYLNNKIKCRQRRNNAFMQDFNLFLRNLVLETIRFYSKNRDYKNLGLRLNGTSDYSWENVPVTITSNDSDYLLKQFGVYIEPIRY
;
A
#
# COMPACT_ATOMS: atom_id res chain seq x y z
N MET A 1 -16.74 -0.25 -16.50
CA MET A 1 -17.23 0.15 -15.16
C MET A 1 -16.16 1.04 -14.52
N LYS A 2 -16.57 2.06 -13.79
CA LYS A 2 -15.63 3.01 -13.17
C LYS A 2 -15.40 2.60 -11.70
N LEU A 3 -14.22 2.94 -11.17
CA LEU A 3 -13.96 2.85 -9.72
C LEU A 3 -15.09 3.52 -8.94
N SER A 4 -15.45 3.01 -7.78
CA SER A 4 -16.49 3.61 -6.90
C SER A 4 -16.18 5.07 -6.59
N ASN A 5 -17.21 5.89 -6.41
CA ASN A 5 -17.01 7.35 -6.23
C ASN A 5 -16.27 7.65 -4.92
N ASP A 6 -16.59 6.94 -3.84
CA ASP A 6 -15.93 7.08 -2.55
C ASP A 6 -14.40 6.81 -2.63
N LEU A 7 -13.98 5.81 -3.40
CA LEU A 7 -12.55 5.55 -3.62
C LEU A 7 -11.89 6.59 -4.54
N LYS A 8 -12.62 7.16 -5.49
CA LYS A 8 -12.09 8.27 -6.30
C LYS A 8 -11.87 9.51 -5.44
N GLU A 9 -12.85 9.86 -4.62
CA GLU A 9 -12.75 10.98 -3.67
C GLU A 9 -11.62 10.77 -2.67
N PHE A 10 -11.52 9.57 -2.10
CA PHE A 10 -10.42 9.18 -1.23
C PHE A 10 -9.06 9.36 -1.90
N ARG A 11 -8.89 8.86 -3.12
CA ARG A 11 -7.62 8.99 -3.87
C ARG A 11 -7.29 10.44 -4.18
N THR A 12 -8.27 11.25 -4.50
CA THR A 12 -8.10 12.69 -4.74
C THR A 12 -7.71 13.41 -3.45
N LYS A 13 -8.46 13.19 -2.38
CA LYS A 13 -8.22 13.79 -1.05
C LYS A 13 -6.79 13.55 -0.56
N TRP A 14 -6.29 12.34 -0.69
CA TRP A 14 -4.98 11.96 -0.17
C TRP A 14 -3.88 11.96 -1.23
N ASN A 15 -4.20 12.30 -2.46
CA ASN A 15 -3.30 12.18 -3.61
C ASN A 15 -2.65 10.79 -3.65
N LEU A 16 -3.48 9.73 -3.54
CA LEU A 16 -3.07 8.33 -3.60
C LEU A 16 -3.63 7.69 -4.87
N ASN A 17 -2.74 7.16 -5.69
CA ASN A 17 -3.07 6.47 -6.93
C ASN A 17 -2.21 5.21 -7.09
N SER A 18 -2.39 4.52 -8.19
CA SER A 18 -1.68 3.28 -8.48
C SER A 18 -0.15 3.36 -8.51
N THR A 19 0.42 4.55 -8.54
CA THR A 19 1.88 4.74 -8.63
C THR A 19 2.49 5.21 -7.32
N ASN A 20 1.69 5.69 -6.36
CA ASN A 20 2.19 6.29 -5.13
C ASN A 20 1.61 5.71 -3.83
N THR A 21 0.63 4.81 -3.89
CA THR A 21 0.17 4.08 -2.70
C THR A 21 1.27 3.16 -2.17
N PHE A 22 1.90 2.43 -3.07
CA PHE A 22 3.08 1.62 -2.76
C PHE A 22 4.36 2.24 -3.33
N THR A 23 5.50 1.73 -2.88
CA THR A 23 6.82 2.05 -3.46
C THR A 23 7.29 0.87 -4.28
N LEU A 24 7.63 1.11 -5.54
CA LEU A 24 8.05 0.11 -6.52
C LEU A 24 9.55 0.17 -6.85
N THR A 25 10.20 1.30 -6.58
CA THR A 25 11.53 1.64 -7.12
C THR A 25 12.59 1.93 -6.06
N SER A 26 12.41 1.48 -4.81
CA SER A 26 13.49 1.62 -3.83
C SER A 26 14.65 0.66 -4.17
N PRO A 27 15.91 0.97 -3.79
CA PRO A 27 17.06 0.11 -4.06
C PRO A 27 16.86 -1.34 -3.58
N LYS A 28 16.20 -1.54 -2.42
CA LYS A 28 15.88 -2.87 -1.91
C LYS A 28 14.86 -3.61 -2.78
N VAL A 29 13.85 -2.90 -3.29
CA VAL A 29 12.83 -3.46 -4.19
C VAL A 29 13.46 -3.84 -5.52
N MET A 30 14.31 -2.99 -6.08
CA MET A 30 15.03 -3.26 -7.33
C MET A 30 16.00 -4.43 -7.18
N LYS A 31 16.67 -4.57 -6.03
CA LYS A 31 17.52 -5.74 -5.76
C LYS A 31 16.72 -7.05 -5.76
N ASN A 32 15.53 -7.06 -5.19
CA ASN A 32 14.66 -8.25 -5.25
C ASN A 32 14.28 -8.59 -6.70
N LEU A 33 14.01 -7.61 -7.53
CA LEU A 33 13.71 -7.83 -8.95
C LEU A 33 14.91 -8.44 -9.68
N THR A 34 16.12 -7.93 -9.48
CA THR A 34 17.32 -8.40 -10.18
C THR A 34 17.82 -9.75 -9.67
N VAL A 35 17.72 -10.02 -8.37
CA VAL A 35 18.27 -11.27 -7.76
C VAL A 35 17.22 -12.38 -7.76
N SER A 36 15.97 -12.08 -7.45
CA SER A 36 14.91 -13.09 -7.26
C SER A 36 13.90 -13.13 -8.40
N ASN A 37 14.04 -12.24 -9.39
CA ASN A 37 13.05 -12.01 -10.46
C ASN A 37 11.62 -11.85 -9.88
N ALA A 38 11.52 -11.14 -8.76
CA ALA A 38 10.28 -10.97 -7.99
C ALA A 38 9.95 -9.48 -7.81
N PRO A 39 9.13 -8.89 -8.69
CA PRO A 39 8.60 -7.55 -8.48
C PRO A 39 7.91 -7.47 -7.12
N THR A 40 8.20 -6.42 -6.35
CA THR A 40 7.72 -6.29 -4.97
C THR A 40 7.06 -4.95 -4.74
N LEU A 41 5.84 -4.97 -4.19
CA LEU A 41 5.17 -3.81 -3.62
C LEU A 41 5.61 -3.60 -2.17
N VAL A 42 5.98 -2.39 -1.82
CA VAL A 42 6.32 -2.05 -0.43
C VAL A 42 5.51 -0.87 0.05
N LEU A 43 4.80 -1.05 1.16
CA LEU A 43 4.11 0.03 1.86
C LEU A 43 5.04 0.62 2.91
N TYR A 44 5.29 1.93 2.81
CA TYR A 44 6.03 2.69 3.82
C TYR A 44 5.10 3.69 4.50
N LEU A 45 4.86 3.48 5.79
CA LEU A 45 4.17 4.43 6.67
C LEU A 45 5.18 5.13 7.58
N LEU A 46 4.78 6.27 8.15
CA LEU A 46 5.56 6.90 9.23
C LEU A 46 5.43 6.08 10.52
N PRO A 47 6.47 6.06 11.37
CA PRO A 47 6.48 5.33 12.64
C PRO A 47 5.64 6.06 13.71
N THR A 48 4.34 6.19 13.48
CA THR A 48 3.38 6.71 14.45
C THR A 48 3.01 5.64 15.48
N VAL A 49 2.34 6.01 16.57
CA VAL A 49 1.86 5.05 17.58
C VAL A 49 0.97 3.99 16.96
N LYS A 50 0.06 4.37 16.06
CA LYS A 50 -0.84 3.43 15.37
C LYS A 50 -0.09 2.49 14.41
N ALA A 51 0.87 3.02 13.64
CA ALA A 51 1.62 2.22 12.66
C ALA A 51 2.76 1.40 13.27
N CYS A 52 3.24 1.79 14.45
CA CYS A 52 4.31 1.12 15.21
C CYS A 52 3.98 1.15 16.70
N PRO A 53 3.02 0.38 17.18
CA PRO A 53 2.56 0.45 18.56
C PRO A 53 3.65 0.10 19.58
N ALA A 54 4.56 -0.81 19.25
CA ALA A 54 5.64 -1.27 20.13
C ALA A 54 7.00 -0.59 19.84
N ALA A 55 7.03 0.55 19.13
CA ALA A 55 8.29 1.11 18.64
C ALA A 55 9.27 1.58 19.73
N GLY A 56 8.82 1.97 20.93
CA GLY A 56 9.69 2.40 22.02
C GLY A 56 10.79 3.36 21.58
N THR A 57 12.04 3.05 21.94
CA THR A 57 13.25 3.81 21.55
C THR A 57 13.58 3.67 20.04
N CYS A 58 13.13 2.60 19.39
CA CYS A 58 13.34 2.37 17.95
C CYS A 58 12.82 3.55 17.09
N ARG A 59 11.78 4.26 17.56
CA ARG A 59 11.24 5.43 16.86
C ARG A 59 12.27 6.55 16.66
N LYS A 60 13.19 6.72 17.61
CA LYS A 60 14.22 7.77 17.57
C LYS A 60 15.29 7.52 16.50
N ILE A 61 15.61 6.26 16.24
CA ILE A 61 16.63 5.82 15.28
C ILE A 61 16.03 5.14 14.04
N CYS A 62 14.75 5.38 13.79
CA CYS A 62 14.02 4.70 12.73
C CYS A 62 14.63 4.94 11.34
N LEU A 63 14.73 3.88 10.54
CA LEU A 63 15.12 3.92 9.12
C LEU A 63 14.26 4.87 8.27
N ASN A 64 13.14 5.35 8.83
CA ASN A 64 12.33 6.40 8.20
C ASN A 64 13.15 7.67 7.91
N MET A 65 14.11 8.00 8.78
CA MET A 65 14.98 9.16 8.65
C MET A 65 16.29 8.86 7.92
N ALA A 66 16.54 7.60 7.58
CA ALA A 66 17.76 7.19 6.86
C ALA A 66 17.62 7.39 5.34
N GLY A 67 18.75 7.52 4.67
CA GLY A 67 18.86 7.60 3.22
C GLY A 67 19.41 8.95 2.74
N ASN A 68 19.43 9.14 1.41
CA ASN A 68 19.99 10.36 0.81
C ASN A 68 19.18 11.60 1.21
N PRO A 69 19.82 12.62 1.81
CA PRO A 69 19.16 13.85 2.25
C PRO A 69 18.42 14.59 1.12
N ALA A 70 18.91 14.55 -0.10
CA ALA A 70 18.30 15.22 -1.25
C ALA A 70 16.85 14.74 -1.52
N TYR A 71 16.53 13.48 -1.19
CA TYR A 71 15.20 12.91 -1.40
C TYR A 71 14.37 12.77 -0.11
N LEU A 72 14.96 13.14 1.04
CA LEU A 72 14.35 12.91 2.35
C LEU A 72 13.00 13.62 2.48
N ASN A 73 12.92 14.89 2.11
CA ASN A 73 11.69 15.68 2.20
C ASN A 73 10.54 15.09 1.36
N ASN A 74 10.82 14.70 0.11
CA ASN A 74 9.81 14.10 -0.75
C ASN A 74 9.36 12.74 -0.22
N LYS A 75 10.30 11.94 0.27
CA LYS A 75 10.02 10.65 0.91
C LYS A 75 9.10 10.82 2.13
N ILE A 76 9.39 11.77 3.01
CA ILE A 76 8.58 12.07 4.20
C ILE A 76 7.19 12.55 3.78
N LYS A 77 7.07 13.48 2.83
CA LYS A 77 5.78 13.96 2.32
C LYS A 77 4.91 12.82 1.75
N CYS A 78 5.50 11.91 1.00
CA CYS A 78 4.77 10.74 0.48
C CYS A 78 4.28 9.80 1.58
N ARG A 79 5.13 9.54 2.58
CA ARG A 79 4.77 8.72 3.74
C ARG A 79 3.71 9.41 4.60
N GLN A 80 3.81 10.74 4.76
CA GLN A 80 2.82 11.53 5.50
C GLN A 80 1.43 11.41 4.90
N ARG A 81 1.28 11.51 3.57
CA ARG A 81 -0.01 11.33 2.89
C ARG A 81 -0.60 9.94 3.17
N ARG A 82 0.19 8.88 3.00
CA ARG A 82 -0.24 7.51 3.30
C ARG A 82 -0.63 7.35 4.76
N ASN A 83 0.17 7.92 5.66
CA ASN A 83 -0.11 7.85 7.09
C ASN A 83 -1.38 8.61 7.48
N ASN A 84 -1.63 9.78 6.90
CA ASN A 84 -2.86 10.54 7.13
C ASN A 84 -4.08 9.75 6.63
N ALA A 85 -4.00 9.16 5.43
CA ALA A 85 -5.04 8.30 4.90
C ALA A 85 -5.28 7.07 5.80
N PHE A 86 -4.22 6.40 6.26
CA PHE A 86 -4.28 5.28 7.19
C PHE A 86 -4.91 5.64 8.54
N MET A 87 -4.66 6.85 9.03
CA MET A 87 -5.18 7.31 10.33
C MET A 87 -6.64 7.76 10.27
N GLN A 88 -7.03 8.47 9.20
CA GLN A 88 -8.30 9.17 9.12
C GLN A 88 -9.37 8.42 8.32
N ASP A 89 -8.97 7.70 7.26
CA ASP A 89 -9.90 7.00 6.37
C ASP A 89 -9.49 5.51 6.23
N PHE A 90 -9.34 4.84 7.36
CA PHE A 90 -8.73 3.51 7.47
C PHE A 90 -9.35 2.46 6.54
N ASN A 91 -10.67 2.34 6.52
CA ASN A 91 -11.37 1.34 5.69
C ASN A 91 -11.17 1.61 4.18
N LEU A 92 -11.24 2.88 3.75
CA LEU A 92 -10.98 3.26 2.36
C LEU A 92 -9.51 3.05 2.00
N PHE A 93 -8.60 3.29 2.95
CA PHE A 93 -7.18 3.00 2.78
C PHE A 93 -6.93 1.51 2.54
N LEU A 94 -7.55 0.62 3.34
CA LEU A 94 -7.45 -0.83 3.16
C LEU A 94 -8.02 -1.29 1.81
N ARG A 95 -9.22 -0.84 1.46
CA ARG A 95 -9.82 -1.13 0.14
C ARG A 95 -8.90 -0.70 -1.00
N ASN A 96 -8.32 0.49 -0.89
CA ASN A 96 -7.36 0.97 -1.89
C ASN A 96 -6.10 0.09 -1.97
N LEU A 97 -5.56 -0.38 -0.83
CA LEU A 97 -4.43 -1.30 -0.83
C LEU A 97 -4.74 -2.61 -1.57
N VAL A 98 -5.90 -3.20 -1.31
CA VAL A 98 -6.34 -4.44 -2.00
C VAL A 98 -6.44 -4.22 -3.50
N LEU A 99 -7.12 -3.16 -3.94
CA LEU A 99 -7.28 -2.84 -5.35
C LEU A 99 -5.94 -2.62 -6.07
N GLU A 100 -5.01 -1.89 -5.44
CA GLU A 100 -3.69 -1.65 -6.02
C GLU A 100 -2.82 -2.92 -6.04
N THR A 101 -2.96 -3.78 -5.04
CA THR A 101 -2.29 -5.09 -5.01
C THR A 101 -2.77 -5.98 -6.16
N ILE A 102 -4.09 -6.11 -6.35
CA ILE A 102 -4.66 -6.91 -7.43
C ILE A 102 -4.26 -6.35 -8.79
N ARG A 103 -4.31 -5.03 -8.95
CA ARG A 103 -3.85 -4.38 -10.18
C ARG A 103 -2.38 -4.69 -10.48
N PHE A 104 -1.52 -4.66 -9.47
CA PHE A 104 -0.11 -5.01 -9.60
C PHE A 104 0.07 -6.47 -10.02
N TYR A 105 -0.60 -7.40 -9.37
CA TYR A 105 -0.59 -8.81 -9.73
C TYR A 105 -1.05 -9.03 -11.17
N SER A 106 -2.14 -8.40 -11.57
CA SER A 106 -2.68 -8.54 -12.92
C SER A 106 -1.75 -8.05 -14.01
N LYS A 107 -0.92 -7.04 -13.71
CA LYS A 107 0.06 -6.49 -14.64
C LYS A 107 1.37 -7.26 -14.70
N ASN A 108 1.63 -8.11 -13.72
CA ASN A 108 2.91 -8.81 -13.56
C ASN A 108 2.70 -10.34 -13.56
N ARG A 109 1.71 -10.85 -14.29
CA ARG A 109 1.38 -12.29 -14.35
C ARG A 109 2.51 -13.16 -14.92
N ASP A 110 3.39 -12.56 -15.70
CA ASP A 110 4.54 -13.27 -16.31
C ASP A 110 5.65 -13.60 -15.31
N TYR A 111 5.61 -12.98 -14.13
CA TYR A 111 6.56 -13.29 -13.07
C TYR A 111 6.07 -14.45 -12.22
N LYS A 112 6.96 -15.42 -11.99
CA LYS A 112 6.65 -16.60 -11.15
C LYS A 112 6.37 -16.23 -9.69
N ASN A 113 7.09 -15.22 -9.18
CA ASN A 113 6.99 -14.77 -7.81
C ASN A 113 6.69 -13.28 -7.77
N LEU A 114 5.75 -12.88 -6.90
CA LEU A 114 5.41 -11.49 -6.63
C LEU A 114 5.50 -11.24 -5.12
N GLY A 115 6.11 -10.13 -4.74
CA GLY A 115 6.29 -9.77 -3.34
C GLY A 115 5.30 -8.69 -2.89
N LEU A 116 4.75 -8.85 -1.69
CA LEU A 116 4.01 -7.81 -0.99
C LEU A 116 4.60 -7.63 0.41
N ARG A 117 5.09 -6.42 0.70
CA ARG A 117 5.62 -6.06 2.01
C ARG A 117 4.85 -4.88 2.58
N LEU A 118 3.96 -5.13 3.51
CA LEU A 118 3.12 -4.09 4.14
C LEU A 118 3.87 -3.32 5.24
N ASN A 119 4.85 -3.92 5.89
CA ASN A 119 5.69 -3.29 6.91
C ASN A 119 7.08 -2.90 6.35
N GLY A 120 7.12 -1.85 5.53
CA GLY A 120 8.37 -1.28 5.02
C GLY A 120 9.16 -0.50 6.08
N THR A 121 8.47 0.32 6.87
CA THR A 121 8.99 1.11 8.01
C THR A 121 8.00 1.16 9.18
N SER A 122 6.97 0.34 9.17
CA SER A 122 5.97 0.19 10.22
C SER A 122 6.05 -1.21 10.81
N ASP A 123 5.35 -1.42 11.92
CA ASP A 123 5.21 -2.71 12.61
C ASP A 123 3.74 -2.89 13.01
N TYR A 124 2.86 -2.84 12.02
CA TYR A 124 1.42 -2.99 12.20
C TYR A 124 1.00 -4.44 11.93
N SER A 125 0.13 -5.00 12.76
CA SER A 125 -0.38 -6.38 12.65
C SER A 125 -1.46 -6.47 11.56
N TRP A 126 -1.04 -6.53 10.31
CA TRP A 126 -1.92 -6.57 9.14
C TRP A 126 -2.75 -7.86 9.06
N GLU A 127 -2.25 -8.94 9.62
CA GLU A 127 -2.87 -10.28 9.62
C GLU A 127 -4.22 -10.33 10.34
N ASN A 128 -4.46 -9.38 11.26
CA ASN A 128 -5.68 -9.31 12.05
C ASN A 128 -6.66 -8.24 11.57
N VAL A 129 -6.43 -7.68 10.37
CA VAL A 129 -7.23 -6.56 9.87
C VAL A 129 -8.25 -7.05 8.84
N PRO A 130 -9.55 -7.01 9.16
CA PRO A 130 -10.58 -7.32 8.19
C PRO A 130 -10.65 -6.23 7.12
N VAL A 131 -10.81 -6.63 5.86
CA VAL A 131 -11.00 -5.70 4.74
C VAL A 131 -12.36 -5.97 4.11
N THR A 132 -13.23 -4.98 4.13
CA THR A 132 -14.54 -5.07 3.48
C THR A 132 -14.42 -4.67 2.01
N ILE A 133 -14.71 -5.60 1.11
CA ILE A 133 -14.80 -5.36 -0.33
C ILE A 133 -16.27 -5.20 -0.69
N THR A 134 -16.63 -4.11 -1.37
CA THR A 134 -18.00 -3.87 -1.81
C THR A 134 -18.30 -4.61 -3.11
N SER A 135 -19.60 -4.82 -3.41
CA SER A 135 -20.01 -5.40 -4.70
C SER A 135 -19.48 -4.59 -5.89
N ASN A 136 -19.49 -3.26 -5.80
CA ASN A 136 -18.92 -2.38 -6.84
C ASN A 136 -17.42 -2.58 -7.03
N ASP A 137 -16.66 -2.84 -5.96
CA ASP A 137 -15.23 -3.13 -6.05
C ASP A 137 -14.99 -4.49 -6.70
N SER A 138 -15.77 -5.51 -6.31
CA SER A 138 -15.68 -6.85 -6.89
C SER A 138 -15.98 -6.83 -8.39
N ASP A 139 -17.07 -6.16 -8.79
CA ASP A 139 -17.44 -5.99 -10.20
C ASP A 139 -16.37 -5.22 -11.00
N TYR A 140 -15.79 -4.18 -10.38
CA TYR A 140 -14.68 -3.44 -10.98
C TYR A 140 -13.45 -4.33 -11.19
N LEU A 141 -13.07 -5.13 -10.19
CA LEU A 141 -11.92 -6.04 -10.26
C LEU A 141 -12.13 -7.13 -11.31
N LEU A 142 -13.32 -7.73 -11.33
CA LEU A 142 -13.67 -8.76 -12.30
C LEU A 142 -13.57 -8.22 -13.73
N LYS A 143 -14.18 -7.07 -13.98
CA LYS A 143 -14.22 -6.47 -15.32
C LYS A 143 -12.88 -5.94 -15.81
N GLN A 144 -12.06 -5.38 -14.93
CA GLN A 144 -10.78 -4.77 -15.31
C GLN A 144 -9.61 -5.76 -15.31
N PHE A 145 -9.65 -6.76 -14.45
CA PHE A 145 -8.50 -7.63 -14.19
C PHE A 145 -8.84 -9.12 -14.24
N GLY A 146 -10.11 -9.49 -14.41
CA GLY A 146 -10.55 -10.88 -14.39
C GLY A 146 -10.42 -11.54 -13.00
N VAL A 147 -10.41 -10.74 -11.94
CA VAL A 147 -10.28 -11.22 -10.55
C VAL A 147 -11.60 -10.97 -9.82
N TYR A 148 -12.24 -12.03 -9.34
CA TYR A 148 -13.42 -11.95 -8.50
C TYR A 148 -13.04 -12.11 -7.04
N ILE A 149 -13.52 -11.20 -6.20
CA ILE A 149 -13.47 -11.31 -4.74
C ILE A 149 -14.90 -11.26 -4.25
N GLU A 150 -15.30 -12.24 -3.48
CA GLU A 150 -16.65 -12.29 -2.91
C GLU A 150 -16.84 -11.09 -1.96
N PRO A 151 -17.83 -10.23 -2.22
CA PRO A 151 -18.12 -9.11 -1.32
C PRO A 151 -18.74 -9.65 -0.04
N ILE A 152 -18.26 -9.17 1.10
CA ILE A 152 -18.88 -9.46 2.39
C ILE A 152 -20.24 -8.75 2.41
N ARG A 153 -21.32 -9.53 2.43
CA ARG A 153 -22.68 -9.03 2.66
C ARG A 153 -22.91 -9.06 4.17
N TYR A 154 -23.11 -7.92 4.80
CA TYR A 154 -23.63 -7.81 6.15
C TYR A 154 -25.16 -7.79 6.10
#